data_b436a663a97657346ab23a8d28dee751
#
_entry.id   b436a663a97657346ab23a8d28dee751
#
_cell.length_a   1.000
_cell.length_b   1.000
_cell.length_c   1.000
_cell.angle_alpha   90.00
_cell.angle_beta   90.00
_cell.angle_gamma   90.00
#
_symmetry.space_group_name_H-M   'P 1'
#
loop_
_entity.id
_entity.type
_entity.pdbx_description
1 polymer ?
#
loop_
_entity_poly.entity_id
_entity_poly.type
_entity_poly.pdbx_seq_one_letter_code
_entity_poly.pdbx_strand_id
1 'polypeptide(L)'
;MELDERLAAIESRLAALEGTRPDFSDVDDLISFTGTHGGVVYEWNRPAQFLIDTTWTDHLDRLAALAHPVRGAILQRLLQAPSTVAELVDDRVVTSTGTAYHHLGALQAGGWVAKEQAGVFSLRPTRVIPLLTIIAATEEH
;
A
#
# COMPACT_ATOMS: atom_id res chain seq x y z
N MET A 1 -28.15 30.72 -5.55
CA MET A 1 -27.52 30.55 -4.24
C MET A 1 -26.54 31.70 -4.01
N GLU A 2 -26.73 32.41 -2.95
CA GLU A 2 -25.90 33.53 -2.60
C GLU A 2 -24.51 33.09 -2.10
N LEU A 3 -23.55 34.02 -2.16
CA LEU A 3 -22.16 33.73 -1.74
C LEU A 3 -22.08 33.26 -0.28
N ASP A 4 -22.84 33.90 0.61
CA ASP A 4 -22.84 33.55 2.04
C ASP A 4 -23.35 32.13 2.28
N GLU A 5 -24.36 31.70 1.56
CA GLU A 5 -24.88 30.32 1.64
C GLU A 5 -23.84 29.31 1.12
N ARG A 6 -23.12 29.67 0.08
CA ARG A 6 -22.06 28.82 -0.46
C ARG A 6 -20.89 28.70 0.51
N LEU A 7 -20.48 29.81 1.14
CA LEU A 7 -19.42 29.80 2.15
C LEU A 7 -19.83 28.96 3.36
N ALA A 8 -21.06 29.11 3.86
CA ALA A 8 -21.55 28.32 4.97
C ALA A 8 -21.56 26.82 4.64
N ALA A 9 -21.93 26.44 3.42
CA ALA A 9 -21.91 25.05 2.97
C ALA A 9 -20.49 24.50 2.92
N ILE A 10 -19.53 25.29 2.43
CA ILE A 10 -18.12 24.90 2.37
C ILE A 10 -17.56 24.74 3.80
N GLU A 11 -17.82 25.69 4.68
CA GLU A 11 -17.38 25.63 6.07
C GLU A 11 -17.94 24.40 6.80
N SER A 12 -19.21 24.09 6.58
CA SER A 12 -19.85 22.90 7.14
C SER A 12 -19.19 21.62 6.64
N ARG A 13 -18.86 21.55 5.34
CA ARG A 13 -18.18 20.40 4.76
C ARG A 13 -16.75 20.26 5.28
N LEU A 14 -16.03 21.37 5.44
CA LEU A 14 -14.69 21.38 6.03
C LEU A 14 -14.73 20.87 7.49
N ALA A 15 -15.66 21.36 8.28
CA ALA A 15 -15.82 20.92 9.67
C ALA A 15 -16.12 19.42 9.76
N ALA A 16 -16.97 18.90 8.87
CA ALA A 16 -17.25 17.46 8.80
C ALA A 16 -16.03 16.64 8.42
N LEU A 17 -15.22 17.11 7.47
CA LEU A 17 -13.97 16.45 7.06
C LEU A 17 -12.93 16.49 8.17
N GLU A 18 -12.76 17.62 8.83
CA GLU A 18 -11.84 17.78 9.96
C GLU A 18 -12.23 16.88 11.14
N GLY A 19 -13.53 16.73 11.42
CA GLY A 19 -14.04 15.85 12.46
C GLY A 19 -13.85 14.36 12.19
N THR A 20 -13.58 13.95 10.94
CA THR A 20 -13.29 12.56 10.57
C THR A 20 -11.81 12.22 10.64
N ARG A 21 -10.93 13.20 10.73
CA ARG A 21 -9.49 12.98 10.86
C ARG A 21 -9.12 12.58 12.28
N PRO A 22 -8.26 11.56 12.45
CA PRO A 22 -7.69 11.28 13.75
C PRO A 22 -6.96 12.51 14.30
N ASP A 23 -7.18 12.81 15.57
CA ASP A 23 -6.47 13.90 16.24
C ASP A 23 -5.24 13.34 16.96
N PHE A 24 -4.06 13.75 16.51
CA PHE A 24 -2.77 13.38 17.08
C PHE A 24 -2.10 14.55 17.79
N SER A 25 -2.86 15.62 18.12
CA SER A 25 -2.30 16.84 18.72
C SER A 25 -1.63 16.60 20.08
N ASP A 26 -2.04 15.56 20.81
CA ASP A 26 -1.48 15.18 22.12
C ASP A 26 -0.32 14.18 22.00
N VAL A 27 0.09 13.84 20.78
CA VAL A 27 1.18 12.88 20.52
C VAL A 27 2.47 13.65 20.29
N ASP A 28 3.48 13.40 21.15
CA ASP A 28 4.79 14.06 21.04
C ASP A 28 5.56 13.62 19.79
N ASP A 29 5.57 12.31 19.52
CA ASP A 29 6.29 11.74 18.38
C ASP A 29 5.31 11.00 17.47
N LEU A 30 5.29 11.38 16.21
CA LEU A 30 4.37 10.85 15.21
C LEU A 30 5.13 10.39 13.97
N ILE A 31 4.82 9.19 13.51
CA ILE A 31 5.29 8.68 12.22
C ILE A 31 4.12 8.75 11.23
N SER A 32 4.37 9.41 10.11
CA SER A 32 3.36 9.60 9.07
C SER A 32 3.93 9.27 7.70
N PHE A 33 3.13 8.67 6.85
CA PHE A 33 3.43 8.61 5.42
C PHE A 33 2.17 8.88 4.61
N THR A 34 2.35 9.54 3.48
CA THR A 34 1.26 9.88 2.56
C THR A 34 1.70 9.61 1.14
N GLY A 35 0.74 9.44 0.26
CA GLY A 35 1.05 9.31 -1.16
C GLY A 35 -0.19 9.38 -2.03
N THR A 36 0.08 9.56 -3.32
CA THR A 36 -0.95 9.52 -4.35
C THR A 36 -0.45 8.67 -5.51
N HIS A 37 -1.30 7.82 -6.03
CA HIS A 37 -0.99 7.01 -7.20
C HIS A 37 -2.29 6.60 -7.89
N GLY A 38 -2.37 6.80 -9.21
CA GLY A 38 -3.55 6.40 -9.99
C GLY A 38 -4.85 7.01 -9.50
N GLY A 39 -4.84 8.25 -9.00
CA GLY A 39 -6.00 8.92 -8.44
C GLY A 39 -6.36 8.51 -7.02
N VAL A 40 -5.62 7.58 -6.43
CA VAL A 40 -5.81 7.15 -5.04
C VAL A 40 -4.96 8.04 -4.13
N VAL A 41 -5.58 8.55 -3.07
CA VAL A 41 -4.90 9.30 -2.00
C VAL A 41 -4.87 8.41 -0.76
N TYR A 42 -3.69 8.32 -0.13
CA TYR A 42 -3.48 7.47 1.03
C TYR A 42 -2.69 8.24 2.10
N GLU A 43 -3.16 8.15 3.32
CA GLU A 43 -2.49 8.74 4.48
C GLU A 43 -2.54 7.75 5.65
N TRP A 44 -1.42 7.59 6.34
CA TRP A 44 -1.32 6.72 7.49
C TRP A 44 -0.48 7.37 8.58
N ASN A 45 -1.01 7.37 9.79
CA ASN A 45 -0.37 7.99 10.93
C ASN A 45 -0.39 7.03 12.11
N ARG A 46 0.72 6.97 12.84
CA ARG A 46 0.84 6.19 14.08
C ARG A 46 1.74 6.91 15.07
N PRO A 47 1.40 6.93 16.36
CA PRO A 47 2.35 7.36 17.38
C PRO A 47 3.62 6.49 17.29
N ALA A 48 4.79 7.13 17.40
CA ALA A 48 6.05 6.40 17.34
C ALA A 48 6.13 5.32 18.41
N GLN A 49 5.69 5.62 19.62
CA GLN A 49 5.70 4.67 20.73
C GLN A 49 4.81 3.45 20.48
N PHE A 50 3.67 3.63 19.81
CA PHE A 50 2.80 2.51 19.42
C PHE A 50 3.56 1.54 18.51
N LEU A 51 4.30 2.05 17.53
CA LEU A 51 5.09 1.23 16.60
C LEU A 51 6.27 0.54 17.30
N ILE A 52 6.89 1.22 18.26
CA ILE A 52 8.00 0.67 19.04
C ILE A 52 7.52 -0.49 19.92
N ASP A 53 6.36 -0.35 20.54
CA ASP A 53 5.84 -1.32 21.51
C ASP A 53 5.04 -2.46 20.88
N THR A 54 4.59 -2.32 19.64
CA THR A 54 3.84 -3.40 18.98
C THR A 54 4.73 -4.61 18.71
N THR A 55 4.12 -5.79 18.62
CA THR A 55 4.86 -7.02 18.27
C THR A 55 5.20 -7.00 16.79
N TRP A 56 6.49 -7.12 16.48
CA TRP A 56 6.97 -6.98 15.10
C TRP A 56 6.95 -8.27 14.28
N THR A 57 6.71 -9.41 14.87
CA THR A 57 6.79 -10.71 14.18
C THR A 57 5.97 -10.74 12.89
N ASP A 58 4.69 -10.36 12.97
CA ASP A 58 3.81 -10.37 11.79
C ASP A 58 4.23 -9.31 10.76
N HIS A 59 4.73 -8.16 11.21
CA HIS A 59 5.24 -7.11 10.34
C HIS A 59 6.49 -7.58 9.59
N LEU A 60 7.39 -8.26 10.30
CA LEU A 60 8.61 -8.79 9.69
C LEU A 60 8.30 -9.91 8.70
N ASP A 61 7.31 -10.75 8.97
CA ASP A 61 6.86 -11.78 8.04
C ASP A 61 6.32 -11.15 6.74
N ARG A 62 5.56 -10.07 6.83
CA ARG A 62 5.09 -9.34 5.66
C ARG A 62 6.24 -8.69 4.87
N LEU A 63 7.22 -8.12 5.55
CA LEU A 63 8.41 -7.56 4.91
C LEU A 63 9.26 -8.67 4.27
N ALA A 64 9.42 -9.80 4.92
CA ALA A 64 10.16 -10.94 4.38
C ALA A 64 9.51 -11.48 3.10
N ALA A 65 8.18 -11.49 3.03
CA ALA A 65 7.47 -11.88 1.82
C ALA A 65 7.78 -10.95 0.64
N LEU A 66 7.93 -9.65 0.90
CA LEU A 66 8.31 -8.64 -0.10
C LEU A 66 9.80 -8.72 -0.48
N ALA A 67 10.69 -8.91 0.49
CA ALA A 67 12.12 -8.70 0.35
C ALA A 67 12.83 -9.87 -0.37
N HIS A 68 12.48 -10.07 -1.63
CA HIS A 68 13.05 -11.09 -2.49
C HIS A 68 13.10 -10.57 -3.94
N PRO A 69 14.21 -10.71 -4.67
CA PRO A 69 14.35 -10.13 -6.01
C PRO A 69 13.24 -10.50 -6.98
N VAL A 70 12.83 -11.77 -7.04
CA VAL A 70 11.77 -12.22 -7.94
C VAL A 70 10.42 -11.64 -7.51
N ARG A 71 10.14 -11.64 -6.21
CA ARG A 71 8.88 -11.07 -5.69
C ARG A 71 8.82 -9.58 -5.90
N GLY A 72 9.93 -8.88 -5.71
CA GLY A 72 10.02 -7.45 -6.03
C GLY A 72 9.74 -7.18 -7.51
N ALA A 73 10.28 -7.99 -8.40
CA ALA A 73 10.03 -7.88 -9.83
C ALA A 73 8.55 -8.10 -10.18
N ILE A 74 7.91 -9.08 -9.55
CA ILE A 74 6.48 -9.34 -9.71
C ILE A 74 5.67 -8.12 -9.25
N LEU A 75 5.94 -7.61 -8.06
CA LEU A 75 5.24 -6.44 -7.52
C LEU A 75 5.43 -5.21 -8.41
N GLN A 76 6.63 -4.98 -8.89
CA GLN A 76 6.93 -3.87 -9.80
C GLN A 76 6.13 -3.99 -11.10
N ARG A 77 6.00 -5.20 -11.63
CA ARG A 77 5.16 -5.46 -12.81
C ARG A 77 3.67 -5.21 -12.52
N LEU A 78 3.18 -5.65 -11.37
CA LEU A 78 1.78 -5.49 -10.97
C LEU A 78 1.42 -4.04 -10.66
N LEU A 79 2.39 -3.18 -10.34
CA LEU A 79 2.16 -1.73 -10.24
C LEU A 79 1.72 -1.11 -11.56
N GLN A 80 2.08 -1.72 -12.67
CA GLN A 80 1.68 -1.25 -14.02
C GLN A 80 0.26 -1.70 -14.35
N ALA A 81 -0.06 -2.98 -14.13
CA ALA A 81 -1.37 -3.56 -14.39
C ALA A 81 -1.48 -4.95 -13.76
N PRO A 82 -2.70 -5.41 -13.43
CA PRO A 82 -2.91 -6.80 -13.06
C PRO A 82 -2.38 -7.75 -14.13
N SER A 83 -2.04 -8.96 -13.74
CA SER A 83 -1.38 -9.92 -14.64
C SER A 83 -1.78 -11.36 -14.31
N THR A 84 -1.87 -12.18 -15.34
CA THR A 84 -1.95 -13.64 -15.19
C THR A 84 -0.54 -14.22 -15.04
N VAL A 85 -0.43 -15.46 -14.56
CA VAL A 85 0.85 -16.17 -14.50
C VAL A 85 1.46 -16.33 -15.90
N ALA A 86 0.65 -16.63 -16.91
CA ALA A 86 1.11 -16.74 -18.29
C ALA A 86 1.78 -15.45 -18.78
N GLU A 87 1.18 -14.29 -18.47
CA GLU A 87 1.75 -12.99 -18.84
C GLU A 87 3.08 -12.73 -18.10
N LEU A 88 3.17 -13.11 -16.81
CA LEU A 88 4.43 -12.96 -16.06
C LEU A 88 5.55 -13.81 -16.66
N VAL A 89 5.24 -14.99 -17.14
CA VAL A 89 6.22 -15.87 -17.84
C VAL A 89 6.59 -15.29 -19.20
N ASP A 90 5.61 -14.87 -19.98
CA ASP A 90 5.80 -14.31 -21.32
C ASP A 90 6.64 -13.01 -21.27
N ASP A 91 6.40 -12.17 -20.26
CA ASP A 91 7.14 -10.92 -20.04
C ASP A 91 8.50 -11.16 -19.37
N ARG A 92 8.86 -12.42 -19.12
CA ARG A 92 10.14 -12.82 -18.49
C ARG A 92 10.35 -12.24 -17.08
N VAL A 93 9.27 -11.93 -16.38
CA VAL A 93 9.33 -11.53 -14.97
C VAL A 93 9.71 -12.74 -14.11
N VAL A 94 9.20 -13.91 -14.47
CA VAL A 94 9.53 -15.19 -13.88
C VAL A 94 9.93 -16.19 -14.98
N THR A 95 10.67 -17.23 -14.60
CA THR A 95 11.21 -18.22 -15.55
C THR A 95 10.26 -19.38 -15.84
N SER A 96 9.32 -19.66 -14.94
CA SER A 96 8.38 -20.76 -15.08
C SER A 96 7.08 -20.51 -14.34
N THR A 97 6.05 -21.24 -14.74
CA THR A 97 4.75 -21.21 -14.08
C THR A 97 4.84 -21.63 -12.60
N GLY A 98 5.60 -22.67 -12.30
CA GLY A 98 5.79 -23.15 -10.92
C GLY A 98 6.45 -22.10 -10.03
N THR A 99 7.50 -21.45 -10.54
CA THR A 99 8.17 -20.33 -9.84
C THR A 99 7.20 -19.18 -9.58
N ALA A 100 6.39 -18.83 -10.58
CA ALA A 100 5.39 -17.77 -10.43
C ALA A 100 4.40 -18.08 -9.31
N TYR A 101 3.81 -19.27 -9.30
CA TYR A 101 2.84 -19.66 -8.27
C TYR A 101 3.47 -19.72 -6.88
N HIS A 102 4.71 -20.18 -6.77
CA HIS A 102 5.43 -20.20 -5.49
C HIS A 102 5.56 -18.80 -4.90
N HIS A 103 6.03 -17.85 -5.69
CA HIS A 103 6.24 -16.48 -5.23
C HIS A 103 4.93 -15.70 -5.04
N LEU A 104 3.96 -15.89 -5.92
CA LEU A 104 2.63 -15.29 -5.78
C LEU A 104 1.92 -15.79 -4.51
N GLY A 105 2.06 -17.08 -4.20
CA GLY A 105 1.54 -17.65 -2.96
C GLY A 105 2.13 -17.00 -1.72
N ALA A 106 3.44 -16.76 -1.70
CA ALA A 106 4.11 -16.07 -0.62
C ALA A 106 3.65 -14.60 -0.50
N LEU A 107 3.51 -13.92 -1.62
CA LEU A 107 3.02 -12.53 -1.65
C LEU A 107 1.55 -12.44 -1.21
N GLN A 108 0.74 -13.41 -1.59
CA GLN A 108 -0.66 -13.48 -1.18
C GLN A 108 -0.78 -13.72 0.32
N ALA A 109 0.01 -14.65 0.86
CA ALA A 109 0.07 -14.91 2.30
C ALA A 109 0.55 -13.69 3.09
N GLY A 110 1.48 -12.91 2.53
CA GLY A 110 1.95 -11.64 3.11
C GLY A 110 0.98 -10.47 2.95
N GLY A 111 -0.15 -10.67 2.26
CA GLY A 111 -1.17 -9.64 2.08
C GLY A 111 -0.82 -8.57 1.04
N TRP A 112 0.16 -8.83 0.17
CA TRP A 112 0.58 -7.88 -0.87
C TRP A 112 -0.26 -7.97 -2.14
N VAL A 113 -0.64 -9.18 -2.53
CA VAL A 113 -1.39 -9.43 -3.76
C VAL A 113 -2.69 -10.15 -3.47
N ALA A 114 -3.65 -10.00 -4.38
CA ALA A 114 -4.90 -10.74 -4.38
C ALA A 114 -5.05 -11.48 -5.70
N LYS A 115 -5.61 -12.68 -5.63
CA LYS A 115 -5.99 -13.44 -6.82
C LYS A 115 -7.44 -13.11 -7.15
N GLU A 116 -7.66 -12.60 -8.33
CA GLU A 116 -8.97 -12.24 -8.85
C GLU A 116 -9.51 -13.36 -9.75
N GLN A 117 -10.67 -13.12 -10.35
CA GLN A 117 -11.27 -14.08 -11.29
C GLN A 117 -10.37 -14.31 -12.51
N ALA A 118 -10.53 -15.46 -13.15
CA ALA A 118 -9.76 -15.83 -14.34
C ALA A 118 -8.24 -15.92 -14.13
N GLY A 119 -7.81 -16.17 -12.90
CA GLY A 119 -6.37 -16.33 -12.59
C GLY A 119 -5.56 -15.06 -12.67
N VAL A 120 -6.19 -13.91 -12.59
CA VAL A 120 -5.51 -12.60 -12.59
C VAL A 120 -5.06 -12.27 -11.18
N PHE A 121 -3.80 -11.82 -11.05
CA PHE A 121 -3.24 -11.32 -9.79
C PHE A 121 -3.10 -9.80 -9.86
N SER A 122 -3.39 -9.16 -8.75
CA SER A 122 -3.27 -7.70 -8.63
C SER A 122 -2.67 -7.31 -7.30
N LEU A 123 -2.05 -6.13 -7.26
CA LEU A 123 -1.70 -5.51 -5.98
C LEU A 123 -2.98 -5.14 -5.25
N ARG A 124 -2.99 -5.38 -3.94
CA ARG A 124 -4.09 -4.89 -3.11
C ARG A 124 -4.05 -3.36 -3.09
N PRO A 125 -5.17 -2.67 -3.40
CA PRO A 125 -5.18 -1.20 -3.50
C PRO A 125 -4.63 -0.50 -2.25
N THR A 126 -4.89 -1.05 -1.07
CA THR A 126 -4.40 -0.52 0.21
C THR A 126 -2.90 -0.74 0.43
N ARG A 127 -2.23 -1.49 -0.45
CA ARG A 127 -0.80 -1.80 -0.35
C ARG A 127 0.07 -1.02 -1.33
N VAL A 128 -0.52 -0.32 -2.29
CA VAL A 128 0.24 0.41 -3.32
C VAL A 128 1.13 1.49 -2.69
N ILE A 129 0.54 2.40 -1.94
CA ILE A 129 1.31 3.48 -1.30
C ILE A 129 2.23 2.95 -0.19
N PRO A 130 1.81 2.03 0.70
CA PRO A 130 2.74 1.41 1.65
C PRO A 130 3.94 0.74 0.99
N LEU A 131 3.75 0.01 -0.10
CA LEU A 131 4.85 -0.62 -0.86
C LEU A 131 5.84 0.42 -1.38
N LEU A 132 5.34 1.45 -2.06
CA LEU A 132 6.19 2.51 -2.60
C LEU A 132 6.88 3.30 -1.49
N THR A 133 6.23 3.49 -0.34
CA THR A 133 6.79 4.14 0.84
C THR A 133 7.95 3.31 1.41
N ILE A 134 7.81 2.00 1.47
CA ILE A 134 8.90 1.11 1.90
C ILE A 134 10.11 1.26 0.98
N ILE A 135 9.89 1.23 -0.32
CA ILE A 135 10.98 1.41 -1.30
C ILE A 135 11.64 2.77 -1.13
N ALA A 136 10.85 3.85 -1.01
CA ALA A 136 11.38 5.19 -0.77
C ALA A 136 12.18 5.28 0.53
N ALA A 137 11.75 4.58 1.57
CA ALA A 137 12.44 4.56 2.86
C ALA A 137 13.81 3.87 2.80
N THR A 138 14.08 3.06 1.77
CA THR A 138 15.39 2.42 1.57
C THR A 138 16.39 3.29 0.82
N GLU A 139 15.95 4.44 0.27
CA GLU A 139 16.87 5.37 -0.37
C GLU A 139 17.85 5.97 0.66
N GLU A 140 18.99 6.43 0.19
CA GLU A 140 19.93 7.14 1.06
C GLU A 140 19.35 8.51 1.46
N HIS A 141 19.41 8.81 2.74
CA HIS A 141 18.87 10.03 3.33
C HIS A 141 19.96 10.87 3.96
#